data_7305033ec9ea7b2403c64e50171560f8
#
_entry.id   7305033ec9ea7b2403c64e50171560f8
#
_cell.length_a   1.000
_cell.length_b   1.000
_cell.length_c   1.000
_cell.angle_alpha   90.00
_cell.angle_beta   90.00
_cell.angle_gamma   90.00
#
_symmetry.space_group_name_H-M   'P 1'
#
loop_
_entity.id
_entity.type
_entity.pdbx_description
1 polymer ?
#
loop_
_entity_poly.entity_id
_entity_poly.type
_entity_poly.pdbx_seq_one_letter_code
_entity_poly.pdbx_strand_id
1 'polypeptide(L)' 'MKGREAYPDEELRRRIMDFIMAAGQALLENGAEVFRVEQTMEIMARSFHLREFHVYVLTNGIFASAGTAEISEVRNV' A
#
# COMPACT_ATOMS: atom_id res chain seq x y z
N MET A 1 25.86 6.34 -4.00
CA MET A 1 25.44 6.47 -3.80
C MET A 1 24.83 6.80 -2.97
N LYS A 2 24.66 7.38 -2.88
CA LYS A 2 24.13 7.87 -2.07
C LYS A 2 22.96 8.46 -2.28
N GLY A 3 22.60 8.99 -3.29
CA GLY A 3 21.33 9.60 -3.57
C GLY A 3 20.16 8.72 -3.37
N ARG A 4 20.35 7.45 -3.52
CA ARG A 4 19.22 6.62 -3.38
C ARG A 4 18.87 6.35 -1.97
N GLU A 5 19.61 6.88 -1.05
CA GLU A 5 19.21 6.72 0.33
C GLU A 5 18.00 7.50 0.69
N ALA A 6 17.66 8.51 -0.10
CA ALA A 6 16.46 9.30 0.19
C ALA A 6 15.18 8.54 -0.11
N TYR A 7 15.24 7.52 -0.95
CA TYR A 7 14.08 6.73 -1.31
C TYR A 7 14.39 5.27 -1.24
N PRO A 8 13.41 4.45 -0.95
CA PRO A 8 13.59 3.02 -1.12
C PRO A 8 13.81 2.72 -2.59
N ASP A 9 14.64 1.74 -2.91
CA ASP A 9 14.77 1.31 -4.27
C ASP A 9 13.52 0.55 -4.70
N GLU A 10 13.47 0.15 -5.95
CA GLU A 10 12.25 -0.41 -6.50
C GLU A 10 11.86 -1.71 -5.82
N GLU A 11 12.85 -2.55 -5.55
CA GLU A 11 12.52 -3.82 -4.90
C GLU A 11 12.01 -3.59 -3.49
N LEU A 12 12.59 -2.67 -2.76
CA LEU A 12 12.12 -2.37 -1.42
C LEU A 12 10.73 -1.78 -1.47
N ARG A 13 10.44 -0.94 -2.45
CA ARG A 13 9.10 -0.39 -2.58
C ARG A 13 8.09 -1.49 -2.83
N ARG A 14 8.44 -2.50 -3.61
CA ARG A 14 7.54 -3.61 -3.84
C ARG A 14 7.28 -4.39 -2.57
N ARG A 15 8.30 -4.58 -1.76
CA ARG A 15 8.12 -5.28 -0.50
C ARG A 15 7.24 -4.49 0.45
N ILE A 16 7.45 -3.17 0.49
CA ILE A 16 6.61 -2.31 1.31
C ILE A 16 5.17 -2.38 0.83
N MET A 17 4.96 -2.30 -0.48
CA MET A 17 3.64 -2.38 -1.04
C MET A 17 2.97 -3.70 -0.68
N ASP A 18 3.72 -4.79 -0.80
CA ASP A 18 3.21 -6.10 -0.45
C ASP A 18 2.78 -6.17 1.00
N PHE A 19 3.59 -5.60 1.87
CA PHE A 19 3.28 -5.59 3.28
C PHE A 19 2.02 -4.79 3.57
N ILE A 20 1.89 -3.62 2.95
CA ILE A 20 0.72 -2.77 3.14
C ILE A 20 -0.53 -3.48 2.61
N MET A 21 -0.40 -4.13 1.46
CA MET A 21 -1.53 -4.86 0.90
C MET A 21 -1.96 -6.01 1.79
N ALA A 22 -0.98 -6.73 2.34
CA ALA A 22 -1.30 -7.83 3.23
C ALA A 22 -2.00 -7.33 4.49
N ALA A 23 -1.56 -6.20 5.02
CA ALA A 23 -2.19 -5.62 6.20
C ALA A 23 -3.62 -5.20 5.89
N GLY A 24 -3.83 -4.55 4.75
CA GLY A 24 -5.16 -4.14 4.36
C GLY A 24 -6.08 -5.33 4.17
N GLN A 25 -5.58 -6.36 3.54
CA GLN A 25 -6.36 -7.56 3.33
C GLN A 25 -6.76 -8.20 4.66
N ALA A 26 -5.82 -8.29 5.60
CA ALA A 26 -6.11 -8.86 6.89
C ALA A 26 -7.17 -8.06 7.64
N LEU A 27 -7.07 -6.74 7.59
CA LEU A 27 -8.06 -5.90 8.23
C LEU A 27 -9.44 -6.11 7.63
N LEU A 28 -9.51 -6.14 6.31
CA LEU A 28 -10.78 -6.28 5.63
C LEU A 28 -11.40 -7.63 5.94
N GLU A 29 -10.59 -8.69 5.94
CA GLU A 29 -11.07 -10.03 6.23
C GLU A 29 -11.55 -10.15 7.67
N ASN A 30 -11.06 -9.30 8.54
CA ASN A 30 -11.47 -9.32 9.94
C ASN A 30 -12.58 -8.31 10.24
N GLY A 31 -13.20 -7.78 9.21
CA GLY A 31 -14.41 -7.00 9.41
C GLY A 31 -14.21 -5.51 9.58
N ALA A 32 -13.02 -5.00 9.30
CA ALA A 32 -12.80 -3.56 9.41
C ALA A 32 -13.60 -2.84 8.34
N GLU A 33 -14.00 -1.61 8.65
CA GLU A 33 -14.74 -0.81 7.70
C GLU A 33 -13.82 -0.36 6.57
N VAL A 34 -14.39 -0.27 5.38
CA VAL A 34 -13.62 0.01 4.17
C VAL A 34 -12.79 1.28 4.31
N PHE A 35 -13.40 2.37 4.79
CA PHE A 35 -12.64 3.62 4.84
C PHE A 35 -11.55 3.55 5.90
N ARG A 36 -11.73 2.74 6.92
CA ARG A 36 -10.70 2.57 7.93
C ARG A 36 -9.52 1.79 7.39
N VAL A 37 -9.80 0.80 6.55
CA VAL A 37 -8.74 0.06 5.89
C VAL A 37 -7.93 1.00 5.01
N GLU A 38 -8.61 1.82 4.21
CA GLU A 38 -7.91 2.79 3.36
C GLU A 38 -7.05 3.73 4.19
N GLN A 39 -7.60 4.24 5.27
CA GLN A 39 -6.88 5.19 6.10
C GLN A 39 -5.65 4.55 6.70
N THR A 40 -5.79 3.33 7.19
CA THR A 40 -4.66 2.61 7.77
C THR A 40 -3.57 2.38 6.74
N MET A 41 -3.95 1.97 5.53
CA MET A 41 -2.97 1.72 4.49
C MET A 41 -2.26 3.01 4.08
N GLU A 42 -2.99 4.12 4.05
CA GLU A 42 -2.36 5.40 3.73
C GLU A 42 -1.37 5.83 4.79
N ILE A 43 -1.72 5.60 6.06
CA ILE A 43 -0.81 5.93 7.14
C ILE A 43 0.45 5.08 7.05
N MET A 44 0.29 3.79 6.75
CA MET A 44 1.44 2.92 6.61
C MET A 44 2.33 3.37 5.47
N ALA A 45 1.73 3.71 4.33
CA ALA A 45 2.50 4.16 3.19
C ALA A 45 3.30 5.40 3.54
N ARG A 46 2.68 6.32 4.26
CA ARG A 46 3.35 7.55 4.66
C ARG A 46 4.49 7.26 5.63
N SER A 47 4.27 6.31 6.54
CA SER A 47 5.29 5.93 7.49
C SER A 47 6.52 5.34 6.82
N PHE A 48 6.32 4.64 5.73
CA PHE A 48 7.42 4.05 4.98
C PHE A 48 7.96 4.96 3.90
N HIS A 49 7.42 6.19 3.82
CA HIS A 49 7.83 7.16 2.81
C HIS A 49 7.57 6.65 1.40
N LEU A 50 6.50 5.89 1.26
CA LEU A 50 6.10 5.41 -0.05
C LEU A 50 5.32 6.52 -0.73
N ARG A 51 5.90 7.10 -1.76
CA ARG A 51 5.36 8.30 -2.37
C ARG A 51 4.23 8.00 -3.32
N GLU A 52 3.33 8.95 -3.42
CA GLU A 52 2.23 8.89 -4.39
C GLU A 52 1.46 7.60 -4.26
N PHE A 53 1.17 7.25 -3.03
CA PHE A 53 0.39 6.05 -2.76
C PHE A 53 -1.09 6.38 -2.89
N HIS A 54 -1.78 5.56 -3.66
CA HIS A 54 -3.21 5.68 -3.84
C HIS A 54 -3.83 4.33 -3.58
N VAL A 55 -4.90 4.30 -2.82
CA VAL A 55 -5.56 3.06 -2.49
C VAL A 55 -7.06 3.23 -2.63
N TYR A 56 -7.71 2.18 -3.06
CA TYR A 56 -9.13 2.15 -3.28
C TYR A 56 -9.61 0.81 -2.77
N VAL A 57 -10.45 0.83 -1.74
CA VAL A 57 -10.86 -0.40 -1.08
C VAL A 57 -12.36 -0.59 -1.27
N LEU A 58 -12.71 -1.78 -1.70
CA LEU A 58 -14.09 -2.23 -1.78
C LEU A 58 -14.25 -3.38 -0.80
N THR A 59 -15.49 -3.82 -0.62
CA THR A 59 -15.75 -4.87 0.35
C THR A 59 -15.08 -6.19 -0.03
N ASN A 60 -14.77 -6.37 -1.31
CA ASN A 60 -14.19 -7.63 -1.76
C ASN A 60 -12.89 -7.45 -2.51
N GLY A 61 -12.24 -6.31 -2.39
CA GLY A 61 -10.99 -6.13 -3.09
C GLY A 61 -10.28 -4.85 -2.72
N ILE A 62 -8.98 -4.84 -2.97
CA ILE A 62 -8.15 -3.68 -2.71
C ILE A 62 -7.34 -3.40 -3.97
N PHE A 63 -7.34 -2.14 -4.38
CA PHE A 63 -6.59 -1.68 -5.53
C PHE A 63 -5.63 -0.60 -5.02
N ALA A 64 -4.36 -0.73 -5.30
CA ALA A 64 -3.41 0.24 -4.81
C ALA A 64 -2.30 0.45 -5.82
N SER A 65 -1.76 1.65 -5.81
CA SER A 65 -0.61 1.99 -6.64
C SER A 65 0.32 2.89 -5.86
N ALA A 66 1.56 2.93 -6.27
CA ALA A 66 2.56 3.77 -5.64
C ALA A 66 3.52 4.27 -6.70
N GLY A 67 4.05 5.47 -6.48
CA GLY A 67 4.95 6.09 -7.41
C GLY A 67 4.21 6.58 -8.64
N THR A 68 4.90 6.63 -9.74
CA THR A 68 4.32 7.12 -10.98
C THR A 68 3.73 5.97 -11.77
N ALA A 69 2.98 5.13 -11.10
CA ALA A 69 2.25 4.03 -11.73
C ALA A 69 3.11 2.83 -12.05
N GLU A 70 4.31 2.77 -11.55
CA GLU A 70 5.11 1.59 -11.78
C GLU A 70 4.67 0.43 -10.91
N ILE A 71 4.09 0.70 -9.76
CA ILE A 71 3.71 -0.37 -8.86
C ILE A 71 2.22 -0.28 -8.64
N SER A 72 1.51 -1.28 -9.12
CA SER A 72 0.07 -1.37 -8.94
C SER A 72 -0.26 -2.78 -8.52
N GLU A 73 -1.18 -2.89 -7.57
CA GLU A 73 -1.59 -4.20 -7.11
C GLU A 73 -3.08 -4.24 -6.92
N VAL A 74 -3.63 -5.42 -7.12
CA VAL A 74 -5.03 -5.71 -6.89
C VAL A 74 -5.09 -6.97 -6.05
N ARG A 75 -5.80 -6.91 -4.95
CA ARG A 75 -6.00 -8.06 -4.10
C ARG A 75 -7.47 -8.34 -3.97
N ASN A 76 -7.85 -9.56 -4.24
CA ASN A 76 -9.21 -10.01 -3.96
C ASN A 76 -9.29 -10.50 -2.54
N VAL A 77 -10.39 -10.16 -1.90
CA VAL A 77 -10.58 -10.52 -0.50
C VAL A 77 -11.79 -11.41 -0.34
#